data_807263c9d23f0caea966981f47c25e60
#
_entry.id   807263c9d23f0caea966981f47c25e60
#
_cell.length_a   1.000
_cell.length_b   1.000
_cell.length_c   1.000
_cell.angle_alpha   90.00
_cell.angle_beta   90.00
_cell.angle_gamma   90.00
#
_symmetry.space_group_name_H-M   'P 1'
#
loop_
_entity.id
_entity.type
_entity.pdbx_description
1 polymer ?
#
loop_
_entity_poly.entity_id
_entity_poly.type
_entity_poly.pdbx_seq_one_letter_code
_entity_poly.pdbx_strand_id
1 'polypeptide(L)'
;MELLVFTLAILVSFYMLAQVTDNYFIPALERISEKNNISSDVAGTTLMAMGSSAPELFIALIAVFKPGGHEEIGMGTIVGSALFNILVIIGAAALARRATLSWQPILRDVSFYLISIGVLAWVFFNNFITVPEAIILIAIYLAYIFAVMNWKKWFPYKDDAEEVEQSVDVDKVKKYKLIRIVLKPFDGIMKITYPPIKYHWVVFAISIAWISLLSWVLVESAIHVSHVLNVPEAIIALTVLAIGTSVPDLISSYLVAKDGKGGMAVSNAIGSNIFDILIGLGLPWLLVLLFFGEKVEVFSQNLWVSVVVLFSSVVVVFLLLAWRRWIIRKQTGIILIGIYVAYLIWQIVSL
;
A
#
# COMPACT_ATOMS: atom_id res chain seq x y z
N MET A 1 -19.17 24.68 2.86
CA MET A 1 -19.55 23.69 3.90
C MET A 1 -19.28 22.27 3.43
N GLU A 2 -19.62 21.93 2.20
CA GLU A 2 -19.39 20.60 1.61
C GLU A 2 -17.92 20.16 1.64
N LEU A 3 -16.99 21.00 1.20
CA LEU A 3 -15.56 20.69 1.24
C LEU A 3 -15.08 20.29 2.65
N LEU A 4 -15.53 20.99 3.68
CA LEU A 4 -15.16 20.68 5.07
C LEU A 4 -15.71 19.30 5.49
N VAL A 5 -16.96 18.99 5.13
CA VAL A 5 -17.58 17.71 5.47
C VAL A 5 -16.84 16.54 4.82
N PHE A 6 -16.57 16.61 3.51
CA PHE A 6 -15.86 15.55 2.80
C PHE A 6 -14.39 15.42 3.22
N THR A 7 -13.71 16.56 3.50
CA THR A 7 -12.35 16.51 4.07
C THR A 7 -12.32 15.83 5.44
N LEU A 8 -13.28 16.13 6.31
CA LEU A 8 -13.40 15.45 7.60
C LEU A 8 -13.74 13.96 7.43
N ALA A 9 -14.62 13.63 6.49
CA ALA A 9 -14.95 12.23 6.17
C ALA A 9 -13.69 11.45 5.73
N ILE A 10 -12.85 12.04 4.87
CA ILE A 10 -11.57 11.45 4.45
C ILE A 10 -10.66 11.21 5.67
N LEU A 11 -10.45 12.20 6.52
CA LEU A 11 -9.56 12.10 7.69
C LEU A 11 -10.05 11.05 8.69
N VAL A 12 -11.36 11.02 8.96
CA VAL A 12 -11.96 10.02 9.85
C VAL A 12 -11.85 8.63 9.25
N SER A 13 -12.10 8.48 7.95
CA SER A 13 -11.99 7.20 7.26
C SER A 13 -10.57 6.65 7.29
N PHE A 14 -9.54 7.49 7.08
CA PHE A 14 -8.15 7.05 7.21
C PHE A 14 -7.83 6.55 8.62
N TYR A 15 -8.26 7.27 9.64
CA TYR A 15 -8.07 6.82 11.02
C TYR A 15 -8.76 5.48 11.30
N MET A 16 -10.03 5.37 10.90
CA MET A 16 -10.79 4.14 11.12
C MET A 16 -10.23 2.96 10.33
N LEU A 17 -9.79 3.17 9.07
CA LEU A 17 -9.12 2.15 8.27
C LEU A 17 -7.85 1.64 8.95
N ALA A 18 -6.99 2.54 9.43
CA ALA A 18 -5.80 2.16 10.18
C ALA A 18 -6.16 1.32 11.42
N GLN A 19 -7.17 1.73 12.20
CA GLN A 19 -7.61 0.98 13.38
C GLN A 19 -8.18 -0.40 13.02
N VAL A 20 -8.99 -0.50 11.97
CA VAL A 20 -9.55 -1.78 11.50
C VAL A 20 -8.45 -2.71 11.01
N THR A 21 -7.54 -2.20 10.19
CA THR A 21 -6.45 -2.98 9.60
C THR A 21 -5.50 -3.50 10.68
N ASP A 22 -4.96 -2.61 11.51
CA ASP A 22 -3.89 -2.95 12.45
C ASP A 22 -4.38 -3.74 13.67
N ASN A 23 -5.57 -3.42 14.19
CA ASN A 23 -6.04 -4.02 15.45
C ASN A 23 -6.94 -5.24 15.26
N TYR A 24 -7.51 -5.44 14.07
CA TYR A 24 -8.49 -6.51 13.85
C TYR A 24 -8.19 -7.35 12.61
N PHE A 25 -7.95 -6.73 11.45
CA PHE A 25 -7.83 -7.47 10.18
C PHE A 25 -6.53 -8.28 10.12
N ILE A 26 -5.37 -7.65 10.34
CA ILE A 26 -4.07 -8.32 10.37
C ILE A 26 -4.01 -9.38 11.46
N PRO A 27 -4.38 -9.12 12.74
CA PRO A 27 -4.42 -10.17 13.76
C PRO A 27 -5.36 -11.34 13.44
N ALA A 28 -6.47 -11.09 12.73
CA ALA A 28 -7.35 -12.17 12.29
C ALA A 28 -6.68 -13.03 11.21
N LEU A 29 -5.97 -12.42 10.24
CA LEU A 29 -5.18 -13.12 9.22
C LEU A 29 -4.04 -13.95 9.84
N GLU A 30 -3.33 -13.41 10.83
CA GLU A 30 -2.29 -14.13 11.58
C GLU A 30 -2.87 -15.38 12.24
N ARG A 31 -4.00 -15.26 12.94
CA ARG A 31 -4.68 -16.40 13.58
C ARG A 31 -5.19 -17.44 12.58
N ILE A 32 -5.67 -16.99 11.41
CA ILE A 32 -6.06 -17.89 10.31
C ILE A 32 -4.83 -18.63 9.79
N SER A 33 -3.72 -17.93 9.59
CA SER A 33 -2.44 -18.48 9.14
C SER A 33 -1.91 -19.56 10.11
N GLU A 34 -1.83 -19.24 11.41
CA GLU A 34 -1.39 -20.17 12.46
C GLU A 34 -2.24 -21.46 12.44
N LYS A 35 -3.56 -21.35 12.38
CA LYS A 35 -4.46 -22.50 12.36
C LYS A 35 -4.35 -23.38 11.13
N ASN A 36 -3.97 -22.79 10.00
CA ASN A 36 -3.79 -23.51 8.74
C ASN A 36 -2.34 -23.97 8.53
N ASN A 37 -1.46 -23.85 9.56
CA ASN A 37 -0.05 -24.21 9.49
C ASN A 37 0.69 -23.57 8.31
N ILE A 38 0.33 -22.33 7.96
CA ILE A 38 1.06 -21.53 6.95
C ILE A 38 2.35 -21.06 7.63
N SER A 39 3.50 -21.27 6.98
CA SER A 39 4.78 -20.84 7.55
C SER A 39 4.80 -19.32 7.77
N SER A 40 5.48 -18.89 8.83
CA SER A 40 5.61 -17.46 9.20
C SER A 40 6.16 -16.62 8.05
N ASP A 41 7.13 -17.15 7.28
CA ASP A 41 7.70 -16.47 6.11
C ASP A 41 6.65 -16.20 5.02
N VAL A 42 5.81 -17.21 4.72
CA VAL A 42 4.75 -17.08 3.71
C VAL A 42 3.64 -16.17 4.23
N ALA A 43 3.21 -16.34 5.49
CA ALA A 43 2.20 -15.51 6.10
C ALA A 43 2.63 -14.04 6.14
N GLY A 44 3.87 -13.76 6.58
CA GLY A 44 4.43 -12.41 6.66
C GLY A 44 4.49 -11.73 5.29
N THR A 45 5.02 -12.41 4.28
CA THR A 45 5.26 -11.81 2.97
C THR A 45 3.98 -11.69 2.12
N THR A 46 2.97 -12.53 2.36
CA THR A 46 1.74 -12.56 1.54
C THR A 46 0.53 -12.02 2.30
N LEU A 47 0.18 -12.62 3.45
CA LEU A 47 -1.02 -12.24 4.17
C LEU A 47 -0.89 -10.89 4.87
N MET A 48 0.31 -10.54 5.38
CA MET A 48 0.52 -9.21 5.97
C MET A 48 0.54 -8.12 4.90
N ALA A 49 1.17 -8.37 3.75
CA ALA A 49 1.12 -7.45 2.61
C ALA A 49 -0.33 -7.25 2.12
N MET A 50 -1.11 -8.34 1.97
CA MET A 50 -2.54 -8.26 1.67
C MET A 50 -3.30 -7.50 2.75
N GLY A 51 -2.91 -7.65 4.01
CA GLY A 51 -3.53 -6.98 5.15
C GLY A 51 -3.34 -5.47 5.11
N SER A 52 -2.12 -5.02 4.96
CA SER A 52 -1.78 -3.58 4.93
C SER A 52 -2.30 -2.90 3.66
N SER A 53 -2.32 -3.59 2.52
CA SER A 53 -2.80 -3.08 1.23
C SER A 53 -4.31 -3.33 0.97
N ALA A 54 -5.05 -3.84 1.95
CA ALA A 54 -6.50 -4.04 1.78
C ALA A 54 -7.27 -2.74 1.49
N PRO A 55 -6.97 -1.59 2.12
CA PRO A 55 -7.62 -0.33 1.78
C PRO A 55 -7.46 0.04 0.31
N GLU A 56 -6.26 -0.06 -0.24
CA GLU A 56 -5.93 0.23 -1.64
C GLU A 56 -6.71 -0.68 -2.60
N LEU A 57 -6.72 -1.99 -2.32
CA LEU A 57 -7.50 -2.96 -3.08
C LEU A 57 -9.00 -2.63 -3.09
N PHE A 58 -9.57 -2.29 -1.93
CA PHE A 58 -11.01 -1.98 -1.85
C PHE A 58 -11.33 -0.61 -2.47
N ILE A 59 -10.45 0.39 -2.38
CA ILE A 59 -10.60 1.65 -3.10
C ILE A 59 -10.61 1.39 -4.61
N ALA A 60 -9.64 0.63 -5.13
CA ALA A 60 -9.57 0.29 -6.55
C ALA A 60 -10.79 -0.52 -7.01
N LEU A 61 -11.23 -1.49 -6.19
CA LEU A 61 -12.43 -2.29 -6.47
C LEU A 61 -13.68 -1.40 -6.55
N ILE A 62 -13.90 -0.55 -5.56
CA ILE A 62 -15.08 0.33 -5.51
C ILE A 62 -15.04 1.33 -6.66
N ALA A 63 -13.90 1.94 -6.93
CA ALA A 63 -13.73 2.93 -7.98
C ALA A 63 -14.07 2.36 -9.37
N VAL A 64 -13.60 1.15 -9.68
CA VAL A 64 -13.83 0.51 -10.98
C VAL A 64 -15.27 0.00 -11.14
N PHE A 65 -15.95 -0.36 -10.03
CA PHE A 65 -17.36 -0.79 -10.08
C PHE A 65 -18.35 0.38 -9.99
N LYS A 66 -17.87 1.59 -9.69
CA LYS A 66 -18.72 2.78 -9.57
C LYS A 66 -19.06 3.33 -10.96
N PRO A 67 -20.35 3.49 -11.30
CA PRO A 67 -20.74 4.11 -12.57
C PRO A 67 -20.24 5.55 -12.67
N GLY A 68 -19.73 5.94 -13.84
CA GLY A 68 -19.29 7.31 -14.11
C GLY A 68 -17.83 7.46 -14.55
N GLY A 69 -17.06 6.35 -14.62
CA GLY A 69 -15.68 6.39 -15.08
C GLY A 69 -14.71 6.93 -14.02
N HIS A 70 -14.70 6.30 -12.85
CA HIS A 70 -13.88 6.72 -11.69
C HIS A 70 -12.65 5.82 -11.49
N GLU A 71 -12.24 5.07 -12.52
CA GLU A 71 -11.12 4.11 -12.48
C GLU A 71 -9.79 4.79 -12.12
N GLU A 72 -9.65 6.07 -12.48
CA GLU A 72 -8.48 6.89 -12.14
C GLU A 72 -8.23 7.00 -10.63
N ILE A 73 -9.29 6.91 -9.80
CA ILE A 73 -9.15 6.97 -8.34
C ILE A 73 -8.40 5.73 -7.83
N GLY A 74 -8.79 4.54 -8.29
CA GLY A 74 -8.13 3.30 -7.90
C GLY A 74 -6.68 3.25 -8.37
N MET A 75 -6.46 3.53 -9.66
CA MET A 75 -5.11 3.57 -10.25
C MET A 75 -4.24 4.64 -9.59
N GLY A 76 -4.78 5.84 -9.40
CA GLY A 76 -4.06 6.95 -8.77
C GLY A 76 -3.67 6.64 -7.33
N THR A 77 -4.57 6.05 -6.55
CA THR A 77 -4.28 5.65 -5.16
C THR A 77 -3.13 4.65 -5.13
N ILE A 78 -3.14 3.62 -5.98
CA ILE A 78 -2.11 2.58 -6.01
C ILE A 78 -0.76 3.14 -6.52
N VAL A 79 -0.73 3.90 -7.60
CA VAL A 79 0.52 4.49 -8.12
C VAL A 79 1.09 5.52 -7.15
N GLY A 80 0.24 6.33 -6.53
CA GLY A 80 0.64 7.31 -5.53
C GLY A 80 1.15 6.67 -4.25
N SER A 81 0.47 5.62 -3.74
CA SER A 81 0.91 4.81 -2.61
C SER A 81 2.28 4.17 -2.91
N ALA A 82 2.46 3.63 -4.11
CA ALA A 82 3.72 3.04 -4.54
C ALA A 82 4.88 4.04 -4.54
N LEU A 83 4.65 5.29 -4.99
CA LEU A 83 5.62 6.39 -4.90
C LEU A 83 5.91 6.77 -3.45
N PHE A 84 4.88 6.86 -2.62
CA PHE A 84 5.03 7.17 -1.21
C PHE A 84 5.84 6.08 -0.49
N ASN A 85 5.54 4.83 -0.72
CA ASN A 85 6.21 3.70 -0.09
C ASN A 85 7.70 3.63 -0.46
N ILE A 86 8.04 3.77 -1.75
CA ILE A 86 9.45 3.67 -2.21
C ILE A 86 10.28 4.90 -1.81
N LEU A 87 9.70 6.09 -1.74
CA LEU A 87 10.41 7.33 -1.46
C LEU A 87 10.29 7.76 0.01
N VAL A 88 9.08 7.74 0.59
CA VAL A 88 8.86 8.26 1.93
C VAL A 88 9.06 7.19 2.99
N ILE A 89 8.51 5.98 2.82
CA ILE A 89 8.66 4.92 3.83
C ILE A 89 10.11 4.44 3.91
N ILE A 90 10.75 4.12 2.77
CA ILE A 90 12.18 3.76 2.77
C ILE A 90 13.02 4.94 3.27
N GLY A 91 12.67 6.16 2.88
CA GLY A 91 13.31 7.38 3.37
C GLY A 91 13.22 7.54 4.88
N ALA A 92 12.04 7.34 5.45
CA ALA A 92 11.81 7.41 6.89
C ALA A 92 12.53 6.29 7.66
N ALA A 93 12.54 5.08 7.13
CA ALA A 93 13.32 3.96 7.68
C ALA A 93 14.82 4.29 7.74
N ALA A 94 15.36 4.92 6.68
CA ALA A 94 16.74 5.38 6.63
C ALA A 94 17.05 6.54 7.61
N LEU A 95 16.06 7.39 7.92
CA LEU A 95 16.17 8.43 8.94
C LEU A 95 16.10 7.86 10.36
N ALA A 96 15.28 6.84 10.58
CA ALA A 96 15.08 6.21 11.88
C ALA A 96 16.38 5.60 12.42
N ARG A 97 17.04 4.77 11.60
CA ARG A 97 18.30 4.11 11.98
C ARG A 97 19.10 3.70 10.75
N ARG A 98 20.44 3.80 10.85
CA ARG A 98 21.33 3.19 9.86
C ARG A 98 21.19 1.68 9.91
N ALA A 99 20.98 1.04 8.74
CA ALA A 99 20.90 -0.39 8.63
C ALA A 99 21.70 -0.92 7.43
N THR A 100 22.25 -2.12 7.58
CA THR A 100 22.82 -2.89 6.48
C THR A 100 21.75 -3.87 6.01
N LEU A 101 21.48 -3.88 4.73
CA LEU A 101 20.40 -4.66 4.12
C LEU A 101 20.98 -5.92 3.48
N SER A 102 20.30 -7.04 3.59
CA SER A 102 20.59 -8.24 2.81
C SER A 102 20.20 -8.01 1.36
N TRP A 103 21.17 -8.07 0.43
CA TRP A 103 20.94 -7.72 -0.98
C TRP A 103 20.07 -8.73 -1.73
N GLN A 104 20.08 -10.00 -1.30
CA GLN A 104 19.38 -11.08 -1.99
C GLN A 104 17.84 -10.91 -2.01
N PRO A 105 17.16 -10.68 -0.87
CA PRO A 105 15.72 -10.42 -0.88
C PRO A 105 15.39 -9.10 -1.59
N ILE A 106 16.22 -8.06 -1.43
CA ILE A 106 15.98 -6.77 -2.10
C ILE A 106 16.08 -6.91 -3.61
N LEU A 107 17.07 -7.66 -4.13
CA LEU A 107 17.19 -7.89 -5.56
C LEU A 107 15.95 -8.61 -6.12
N ARG A 108 15.44 -9.63 -5.39
CA ARG A 108 14.19 -10.30 -5.75
C ARG A 108 13.04 -9.30 -5.84
N ASP A 109 12.80 -8.58 -4.74
CA ASP A 109 11.65 -7.70 -4.60
C ASP A 109 11.70 -6.55 -5.62
N VAL A 110 12.85 -5.91 -5.80
CA VAL A 110 13.03 -4.85 -6.81
C VAL A 110 12.85 -5.40 -8.24
N SER A 111 13.32 -6.61 -8.53
CA SER A 111 13.15 -7.22 -9.86
C SER A 111 11.68 -7.47 -10.17
N PHE A 112 10.93 -8.07 -9.25
CA PHE A 112 9.49 -8.26 -9.42
C PHE A 112 8.73 -6.94 -9.47
N TYR A 113 9.15 -5.96 -8.68
CA TYR A 113 8.54 -4.64 -8.70
C TYR A 113 8.75 -3.92 -10.04
N LEU A 114 9.95 -3.96 -10.61
CA LEU A 114 10.22 -3.41 -11.94
C LEU A 114 9.41 -4.13 -13.03
N ILE A 115 9.25 -5.46 -12.93
CA ILE A 115 8.39 -6.24 -13.82
C ILE A 115 6.95 -5.78 -13.68
N SER A 116 6.44 -5.59 -12.45
CA SER A 116 5.08 -5.14 -12.18
C SER A 116 4.80 -3.76 -12.81
N ILE A 117 5.73 -2.81 -12.62
CA ILE A 117 5.62 -1.47 -13.23
C ILE A 117 5.73 -1.55 -14.75
N GLY A 118 6.60 -2.41 -15.28
CA GLY A 118 6.75 -2.61 -16.72
C GLY A 118 5.49 -3.15 -17.38
N VAL A 119 4.82 -4.10 -16.72
CA VAL A 119 3.53 -4.63 -17.22
C VAL A 119 2.42 -3.58 -17.07
N LEU A 120 2.38 -2.84 -15.98
CA LEU A 120 1.43 -1.72 -15.83
C LEU A 120 1.63 -0.67 -16.92
N ALA A 121 2.87 -0.29 -17.21
CA ALA A 121 3.19 0.63 -18.29
C ALA A 121 2.76 0.08 -19.66
N TRP A 122 2.97 -1.23 -19.90
CA TRP A 122 2.51 -1.90 -21.13
C TRP A 122 0.98 -1.84 -21.28
N VAL A 123 0.24 -2.13 -20.22
CA VAL A 123 -1.23 -2.03 -20.20
C VAL A 123 -1.69 -0.60 -20.53
N PHE A 124 -1.01 0.43 -20.01
CA PHE A 124 -1.34 1.83 -20.29
C PHE A 124 -1.15 2.24 -21.75
N PHE A 125 -0.23 1.59 -22.50
CA PHE A 125 -0.09 1.84 -23.94
C PHE A 125 -1.30 1.40 -24.77
N ASN A 126 -2.08 0.45 -24.28
CA ASN A 126 -3.26 -0.07 -24.97
C ASN A 126 -4.52 0.76 -24.72
N ASN A 127 -4.49 1.72 -23.78
CA ASN A 127 -5.60 2.53 -23.28
C ASN A 127 -6.73 1.75 -22.60
N PHE A 128 -6.82 0.45 -22.81
CA PHE A 128 -7.82 -0.44 -22.22
C PHE A 128 -7.14 -1.69 -21.70
N ILE A 129 -7.63 -2.21 -20.57
CA ILE A 129 -7.19 -3.51 -20.09
C ILE A 129 -8.05 -4.61 -20.70
N THR A 130 -7.42 -5.74 -20.98
CA THR A 130 -8.04 -6.97 -21.46
C THR A 130 -7.96 -8.09 -20.42
N VAL A 131 -8.83 -9.10 -20.54
CA VAL A 131 -8.82 -10.25 -19.63
C VAL A 131 -7.45 -10.95 -19.57
N PRO A 132 -6.74 -11.21 -20.69
CA PRO A 132 -5.39 -11.79 -20.64
C PRO A 132 -4.40 -10.93 -19.86
N GLU A 133 -4.43 -9.60 -19.99
CA GLU A 133 -3.54 -8.68 -19.26
C GLU A 133 -3.81 -8.71 -17.77
N ALA A 134 -5.07 -8.70 -17.35
CA ALA A 134 -5.45 -8.84 -15.94
C ALA A 134 -4.99 -10.20 -15.35
N ILE A 135 -5.11 -11.29 -16.12
CA ILE A 135 -4.62 -12.61 -15.72
C ILE A 135 -3.08 -12.62 -15.63
N ILE A 136 -2.37 -11.95 -16.53
CA ILE A 136 -0.90 -11.85 -16.50
C ILE A 136 -0.45 -11.15 -15.20
N LEU A 137 -1.09 -10.05 -14.78
CA LEU A 137 -0.80 -9.37 -13.52
C LEU A 137 -0.90 -10.34 -12.34
N ILE A 138 -2.02 -11.07 -12.23
CA ILE A 138 -2.25 -12.05 -11.16
C ILE A 138 -1.23 -13.19 -11.23
N ALA A 139 -0.92 -13.69 -12.43
CA ALA A 139 0.05 -14.77 -12.62
C ALA A 139 1.47 -14.36 -12.18
N ILE A 140 1.87 -13.11 -12.44
CA ILE A 140 3.16 -12.58 -11.99
C ILE A 140 3.19 -12.52 -10.45
N TYR A 141 2.07 -12.15 -9.79
CA TYR A 141 2.00 -12.18 -8.34
C TYR A 141 2.17 -13.59 -7.77
N LEU A 142 1.52 -14.59 -8.38
CA LEU A 142 1.70 -15.99 -7.98
C LEU A 142 3.15 -16.46 -8.18
N ALA A 143 3.80 -16.04 -9.27
CA ALA A 143 5.22 -16.30 -9.50
C ALA A 143 6.11 -15.60 -8.45
N TYR A 144 5.77 -14.38 -8.02
CA TYR A 144 6.44 -13.68 -6.94
C TYR A 144 6.34 -14.45 -5.61
N ILE A 145 5.13 -14.89 -5.23
CA ILE A 145 4.95 -15.72 -4.03
C ILE A 145 5.81 -16.99 -4.11
N PHE A 146 5.79 -17.69 -5.25
CA PHE A 146 6.60 -18.88 -5.43
C PHE A 146 8.11 -18.57 -5.31
N ALA A 147 8.56 -17.45 -5.87
CA ALA A 147 9.94 -17.00 -5.71
C ALA A 147 10.27 -16.72 -4.25
N VAL A 148 9.41 -15.98 -3.51
CA VAL A 148 9.60 -15.70 -2.08
C VAL A 148 9.80 -16.98 -1.27
N MET A 149 8.92 -17.99 -1.47
CA MET A 149 8.97 -19.27 -0.75
C MET A 149 10.25 -20.08 -1.00
N ASN A 150 10.86 -19.91 -2.18
CA ASN A 150 12.02 -20.71 -2.58
C ASN A 150 13.34 -19.91 -2.62
N TRP A 151 13.30 -18.59 -2.45
CA TRP A 151 14.47 -17.72 -2.66
C TRP A 151 15.63 -18.04 -1.74
N LYS A 152 15.36 -18.30 -0.45
CA LYS A 152 16.38 -18.67 0.54
C LYS A 152 17.07 -19.99 0.20
N LYS A 153 16.38 -20.91 -0.50
CA LYS A 153 16.97 -22.16 -0.98
C LYS A 153 17.89 -21.95 -2.17
N TRP A 154 17.54 -21.01 -3.06
CA TRP A 154 18.32 -20.71 -4.26
C TRP A 154 19.50 -19.78 -3.95
N PHE A 155 19.31 -18.81 -3.08
CA PHE A 155 20.29 -17.81 -2.69
C PHE A 155 20.34 -17.71 -1.16
N PRO A 156 21.18 -18.52 -0.49
CA PRO A 156 21.27 -18.49 0.97
C PRO A 156 21.68 -17.12 1.52
N TYR A 157 20.98 -16.62 2.50
CA TYR A 157 21.27 -15.37 3.23
C TYR A 157 20.88 -15.52 4.70
N LYS A 158 21.47 -14.66 5.54
CA LYS A 158 21.08 -14.59 6.96
C LYS A 158 19.85 -13.68 7.04
N ASP A 159 18.77 -14.20 7.64
CA ASP A 159 17.60 -13.40 7.95
C ASP A 159 17.92 -12.47 9.12
N ASP A 160 17.70 -11.16 8.93
CA ASP A 160 17.64 -10.23 10.05
C ASP A 160 16.32 -10.43 10.85
N ALA A 161 15.46 -11.34 10.40
CA ALA A 161 14.11 -11.59 10.90
C ALA A 161 14.00 -12.72 11.95
N GLU A 162 15.06 -13.49 12.21
CA GLU A 162 14.98 -14.61 13.16
C GLU A 162 14.76 -14.19 14.63
N GLU A 163 14.70 -12.88 14.96
CA GLU A 163 14.48 -12.38 16.32
C GLU A 163 13.18 -11.59 16.52
N VAL A 164 12.17 -11.70 15.64
CA VAL A 164 10.98 -10.83 15.72
C VAL A 164 9.67 -11.58 15.83
N GLU A 165 9.41 -12.11 16.98
CA GLU A 165 8.04 -12.38 17.49
C GLU A 165 7.49 -11.25 18.37
N GLN A 166 7.92 -10.01 18.19
CA GLN A 166 7.33 -8.89 18.93
C GLN A 166 6.49 -8.04 17.98
N SER A 167 5.17 -8.18 18.12
CA SER A 167 4.20 -7.21 17.62
C SER A 167 4.69 -5.80 17.94
N VAL A 168 4.78 -4.95 16.93
CA VAL A 168 5.09 -3.54 17.11
C VAL A 168 4.04 -2.95 18.04
N ASP A 169 4.47 -2.50 19.21
CA ASP A 169 3.58 -1.91 20.21
C ASP A 169 3.08 -0.55 19.70
N VAL A 170 2.00 -0.58 18.93
CA VAL A 170 1.30 0.60 18.37
C VAL A 170 0.83 1.53 19.47
N ASP A 171 0.75 1.07 20.74
CA ASP A 171 0.40 1.89 21.88
C ASP A 171 1.41 3.02 22.16
N LYS A 172 2.64 2.94 21.62
CA LYS A 172 3.62 4.03 21.70
C LYS A 172 3.24 5.26 20.84
N VAL A 173 2.38 5.11 19.85
CA VAL A 173 1.86 6.24 19.03
C VAL A 173 0.75 7.01 19.74
N LYS A 174 0.13 6.42 20.78
CA LYS A 174 -0.99 7.04 21.56
C LYS A 174 -0.61 8.27 22.38
N LYS A 175 0.54 8.91 22.14
CA LYS A 175 1.05 10.04 22.94
C LYS A 175 0.34 11.38 22.69
N TYR A 176 -0.51 11.48 21.68
CA TYR A 176 -1.21 12.72 21.36
C TYR A 176 -2.61 12.77 22.01
N LYS A 177 -2.66 13.31 23.23
CA LYS A 177 -3.85 13.36 24.09
C LYS A 177 -5.07 14.04 23.43
N LEU A 178 -4.85 15.06 22.61
CA LEU A 178 -5.93 15.79 21.92
C LEU A 178 -6.59 14.98 20.81
N ILE A 179 -5.80 14.34 19.96
CA ILE A 179 -6.30 13.50 18.85
C ILE A 179 -7.10 12.33 19.41
N ARG A 180 -6.65 11.73 20.52
CA ARG A 180 -7.34 10.64 21.20
C ARG A 180 -8.73 11.02 21.72
N ILE A 181 -8.93 12.26 22.18
CA ILE A 181 -10.23 12.72 22.70
C ILE A 181 -11.26 12.83 21.58
N VAL A 182 -10.87 13.38 20.42
CA VAL A 182 -11.75 13.56 19.26
C VAL A 182 -12.12 12.21 18.62
N LEU A 183 -11.18 11.26 18.64
CA LEU A 183 -11.34 9.96 17.97
C LEU A 183 -11.88 8.85 18.89
N LYS A 184 -11.98 9.10 20.19
CA LYS A 184 -12.48 8.16 21.20
C LYS A 184 -13.89 7.58 20.90
N PRO A 185 -14.86 8.32 20.32
CA PRO A 185 -16.14 7.76 19.94
C PRO A 185 -16.00 6.63 18.90
N PHE A 186 -15.09 6.77 17.94
CA PHE A 186 -14.85 5.76 16.90
C PHE A 186 -14.20 4.50 17.46
N ASP A 187 -13.28 4.63 18.44
CA ASP A 187 -12.74 3.48 19.18
C ASP A 187 -13.86 2.72 19.93
N GLY A 188 -14.86 3.44 20.44
CA GLY A 188 -16.03 2.85 21.08
C GLY A 188 -16.88 2.02 20.11
N ILE A 189 -17.12 2.54 18.91
CA ILE A 189 -17.86 1.84 17.85
C ILE A 189 -17.13 0.54 17.46
N MET A 190 -15.80 0.61 17.27
CA MET A 190 -14.99 -0.56 16.95
C MET A 190 -15.08 -1.64 18.03
N LYS A 191 -14.93 -1.28 19.30
CA LYS A 191 -15.02 -2.24 20.43
C LYS A 191 -16.38 -2.93 20.54
N ILE A 192 -17.48 -2.25 20.17
CA ILE A 192 -18.81 -2.83 20.19
C ILE A 192 -19.02 -3.76 18.99
N THR A 193 -18.43 -3.44 17.85
CA THR A 193 -18.64 -4.18 16.60
C THR A 193 -17.85 -5.48 16.57
N TYR A 194 -16.67 -5.52 17.22
CA TYR A 194 -15.76 -6.67 17.13
C TYR A 194 -15.91 -7.65 18.30
N PRO A 195 -16.12 -8.95 18.03
CA PRO A 195 -16.03 -9.99 19.03
C PRO A 195 -14.56 -10.27 19.41
N PRO A 196 -14.32 -11.03 20.49
CA PRO A 196 -12.95 -11.45 20.84
C PRO A 196 -12.26 -12.20 19.68
N ILE A 197 -10.95 -12.01 19.53
CA ILE A 197 -10.12 -12.57 18.44
C ILE A 197 -10.17 -14.09 18.29
N LYS A 198 -10.61 -14.82 19.32
CA LYS A 198 -10.86 -16.26 19.23
C LYS A 198 -11.84 -16.63 18.10
N TYR A 199 -12.73 -15.71 17.72
CA TYR A 199 -13.66 -15.82 16.59
C TYR A 199 -13.08 -15.18 15.32
N HIS A 200 -11.81 -15.48 15.00
CA HIS A 200 -10.99 -14.87 13.95
C HIS A 200 -11.69 -14.79 12.58
N TRP A 201 -12.47 -15.79 12.16
CA TRP A 201 -13.25 -15.73 10.92
C TRP A 201 -14.35 -14.66 10.95
N VAL A 202 -15.01 -14.46 12.10
CA VAL A 202 -16.01 -13.41 12.28
C VAL A 202 -15.32 -12.04 12.31
N VAL A 203 -14.21 -11.92 13.04
CA VAL A 203 -13.40 -10.70 13.06
C VAL A 203 -12.95 -10.34 11.65
N PHE A 204 -12.45 -11.32 10.88
CA PHE A 204 -12.05 -11.14 9.48
C PHE A 204 -13.21 -10.64 8.60
N ALA A 205 -14.38 -11.27 8.67
CA ALA A 205 -15.55 -10.86 7.88
C ALA A 205 -16.03 -9.44 8.24
N ILE A 206 -16.06 -9.10 9.54
CA ILE A 206 -16.41 -7.75 10.00
C ILE A 206 -15.39 -6.73 9.52
N SER A 207 -14.09 -7.08 9.53
CA SER A 207 -13.03 -6.19 9.04
C SER A 207 -13.19 -5.91 7.55
N ILE A 208 -13.47 -6.92 6.73
CA ILE A 208 -13.77 -6.74 5.30
C ILE A 208 -14.95 -5.78 5.12
N ALA A 209 -16.02 -5.95 5.88
CA ALA A 209 -17.19 -5.08 5.78
C ALA A 209 -16.85 -3.62 6.14
N TRP A 210 -16.07 -3.39 7.21
CA TRP A 210 -15.62 -2.06 7.60
C TRP A 210 -14.66 -1.45 6.56
N ILE A 211 -13.67 -2.21 6.07
CA ILE A 211 -12.73 -1.74 5.05
C ILE A 211 -13.51 -1.35 3.78
N SER A 212 -14.45 -2.18 3.33
CA SER A 212 -15.29 -1.87 2.18
C SER A 212 -16.12 -0.60 2.36
N LEU A 213 -16.76 -0.43 3.53
CA LEU A 213 -17.57 0.76 3.84
C LEU A 213 -16.70 2.02 3.88
N LEU A 214 -15.57 1.98 4.57
CA LEU A 214 -14.69 3.14 4.70
C LEU A 214 -14.03 3.49 3.37
N SER A 215 -13.63 2.51 2.57
CA SER A 215 -13.12 2.72 1.22
C SER A 215 -14.19 3.34 0.29
N TRP A 216 -15.45 2.93 0.44
CA TRP A 216 -16.56 3.58 -0.27
C TRP A 216 -16.70 5.05 0.12
N VAL A 217 -16.65 5.36 1.42
CA VAL A 217 -16.69 6.76 1.91
C VAL A 217 -15.51 7.56 1.37
N LEU A 218 -14.31 6.96 1.28
CA LEU A 218 -13.12 7.61 0.73
C LEU A 218 -13.29 7.92 -0.76
N VAL A 219 -13.74 6.96 -1.56
CA VAL A 219 -13.97 7.16 -3.01
C VAL A 219 -15.01 8.24 -3.24
N GLU A 220 -16.14 8.19 -2.54
CA GLU A 220 -17.20 9.19 -2.63
C GLU A 220 -16.70 10.59 -2.26
N SER A 221 -15.98 10.67 -1.14
CA SER A 221 -15.42 11.93 -0.67
C SER A 221 -14.35 12.48 -1.62
N ALA A 222 -13.52 11.62 -2.24
CA ALA A 222 -12.52 12.02 -3.20
C ALA A 222 -13.14 12.63 -4.47
N ILE A 223 -14.20 12.01 -5.00
CA ILE A 223 -14.97 12.52 -6.14
C ILE A 223 -15.54 13.91 -5.82
N HIS A 224 -16.20 14.07 -4.68
CA HIS A 224 -16.76 15.36 -4.29
C HIS A 224 -15.70 16.45 -4.09
N VAL A 225 -14.58 16.11 -3.44
CA VAL A 225 -13.46 17.05 -3.25
C VAL A 225 -12.87 17.45 -4.60
N SER A 226 -12.69 16.49 -5.52
CA SER A 226 -12.22 16.73 -6.90
C SER A 226 -13.13 17.74 -7.61
N HIS A 227 -14.44 17.51 -7.60
CA HIS A 227 -15.43 18.40 -8.21
C HIS A 227 -15.43 19.79 -7.58
N VAL A 228 -15.44 19.90 -6.24
CA VAL A 228 -15.47 21.20 -5.54
C VAL A 228 -14.20 22.02 -5.78
N LEU A 229 -13.04 21.35 -5.85
CA LEU A 229 -11.75 22.01 -6.10
C LEU A 229 -11.45 22.19 -7.59
N ASN A 230 -12.26 21.59 -8.47
CA ASN A 230 -12.03 21.54 -9.92
C ASN A 230 -10.64 20.95 -10.26
N VAL A 231 -10.27 19.87 -9.57
CA VAL A 231 -9.00 19.16 -9.71
C VAL A 231 -9.29 17.76 -10.25
N PRO A 232 -8.52 17.20 -11.19
CA PRO A 232 -8.69 15.83 -11.67
C PRO A 232 -8.69 14.80 -10.52
N GLU A 233 -9.60 13.82 -10.60
CA GLU A 233 -9.71 12.75 -9.58
C GLU A 233 -8.39 11.98 -9.40
N ALA A 234 -7.66 11.75 -10.50
CA ALA A 234 -6.34 11.13 -10.48
C ALA A 234 -5.36 11.85 -9.53
N ILE A 235 -5.40 13.19 -9.47
CA ILE A 235 -4.48 13.97 -8.61
C ILE A 235 -4.87 13.86 -7.14
N ILE A 236 -6.16 13.90 -6.81
CA ILE A 236 -6.63 13.66 -5.44
C ILE A 236 -6.23 12.24 -5.00
N ALA A 237 -6.35 11.27 -5.89
CA ALA A 237 -5.97 9.89 -5.63
C ALA A 237 -4.45 9.72 -5.46
N LEU A 238 -3.64 10.26 -6.39
CA LEU A 238 -2.17 10.22 -6.36
C LEU A 238 -1.56 10.91 -5.14
N THR A 239 -2.28 11.83 -4.52
CA THR A 239 -1.78 12.64 -3.40
C THR A 239 -2.51 12.34 -2.11
N VAL A 240 -3.76 12.77 -1.96
CA VAL A 240 -4.50 12.70 -0.69
C VAL A 240 -4.79 11.26 -0.29
N LEU A 241 -5.40 10.46 -1.19
CA LEU A 241 -5.74 9.08 -0.86
C LEU A 241 -4.49 8.23 -0.66
N ALA A 242 -3.53 8.34 -1.57
CA ALA A 242 -2.28 7.58 -1.50
C ALA A 242 -1.48 7.83 -0.21
N ILE A 243 -1.32 9.09 0.20
CA ILE A 243 -0.67 9.42 1.46
C ILE A 243 -1.47 8.86 2.63
N GLY A 244 -2.79 9.08 2.63
CA GLY A 244 -3.64 8.73 3.77
C GLY A 244 -3.69 7.24 4.06
N THR A 245 -3.81 6.40 3.02
CA THR A 245 -3.82 4.93 3.18
C THR A 245 -2.45 4.39 3.58
N SER A 246 -1.35 5.03 3.16
CA SER A 246 0.01 4.59 3.46
C SER A 246 0.60 5.14 4.77
N VAL A 247 -0.08 6.04 5.50
CA VAL A 247 0.39 6.54 6.80
C VAL A 247 0.58 5.44 7.85
N PRO A 248 -0.31 4.46 8.01
CA PRO A 248 -0.08 3.33 8.91
C PRO A 248 1.22 2.57 8.59
N ASP A 249 1.45 2.26 7.32
CA ASP A 249 2.66 1.59 6.83
C ASP A 249 3.93 2.41 7.10
N LEU A 250 3.84 3.74 6.96
CA LEU A 250 4.94 4.65 7.31
C LEU A 250 5.30 4.55 8.79
N ILE A 251 4.29 4.60 9.66
CA ILE A 251 4.51 4.56 11.11
C ILE A 251 5.08 3.20 11.51
N SER A 252 4.49 2.12 11.04
CA SER A 252 4.95 0.75 11.28
C SER A 252 6.40 0.55 10.81
N SER A 253 6.71 0.88 9.57
CA SER A 253 8.05 0.75 8.99
C SER A 253 9.09 1.61 9.69
N TYR A 254 8.73 2.83 10.13
CA TYR A 254 9.62 3.69 10.92
C TYR A 254 9.96 3.07 12.27
N LEU A 255 8.98 2.51 12.98
CA LEU A 255 9.19 1.85 14.28
C LEU A 255 10.05 0.59 14.12
N VAL A 256 9.74 -0.26 13.15
CA VAL A 256 10.51 -1.46 12.83
C VAL A 256 11.97 -1.11 12.48
N ALA A 257 12.20 -0.08 11.68
CA ALA A 257 13.55 0.40 11.36
C ALA A 257 14.27 0.96 12.59
N LYS A 258 13.57 1.68 13.47
CA LYS A 258 14.11 2.20 14.73
C LYS A 258 14.58 1.09 15.66
N ASP A 259 13.89 -0.05 15.67
CA ASP A 259 14.25 -1.25 16.44
C ASP A 259 15.39 -2.04 15.78
N GLY A 260 15.97 -1.55 14.68
CA GLY A 260 17.17 -2.12 14.04
C GLY A 260 16.87 -3.02 12.84
N LYS A 261 15.61 -3.17 12.43
CA LYS A 261 15.13 -4.07 11.39
C LYS A 261 14.84 -3.34 10.08
N GLY A 262 15.77 -2.50 9.67
CA GLY A 262 15.62 -1.69 8.46
C GLY A 262 15.41 -2.51 7.17
N GLY A 263 15.96 -3.73 7.10
CA GLY A 263 15.72 -4.65 5.98
C GLY A 263 14.25 -5.02 5.84
N MET A 264 13.59 -5.35 6.96
CA MET A 264 12.16 -5.68 6.99
C MET A 264 11.30 -4.48 6.56
N ALA A 265 11.61 -3.26 7.03
CA ALA A 265 10.88 -2.06 6.63
C ALA A 265 10.97 -1.80 5.12
N VAL A 266 12.15 -2.02 4.51
CA VAL A 266 12.34 -1.87 3.05
C VAL A 266 11.60 -2.97 2.27
N SER A 267 11.72 -4.24 2.69
CA SER A 267 11.02 -5.35 2.02
C SER A 267 9.50 -5.22 2.13
N ASN A 268 8.97 -4.76 3.27
CA ASN A 268 7.54 -4.49 3.43
C ASN A 268 7.06 -3.41 2.44
N ALA A 269 7.77 -2.27 2.36
CA ALA A 269 7.42 -1.19 1.44
C ALA A 269 7.43 -1.62 -0.04
N ILE A 270 8.37 -2.48 -0.45
CA ILE A 270 8.42 -3.00 -1.83
C ILE A 270 7.37 -4.08 -2.05
N GLY A 271 7.17 -4.97 -1.08
CA GLY A 271 6.23 -6.10 -1.15
C GLY A 271 4.77 -5.64 -1.26
N SER A 272 4.36 -4.64 -0.48
CA SER A 272 3.03 -4.04 -0.59
C SER A 272 2.80 -3.42 -1.97
N ASN A 273 3.80 -2.72 -2.54
CA ASN A 273 3.70 -2.16 -3.88
C ASN A 273 3.53 -3.21 -4.99
N ILE A 274 4.22 -4.36 -4.86
CA ILE A 274 4.05 -5.48 -5.79
C ILE A 274 2.62 -6.02 -5.71
N PHE A 275 2.08 -6.19 -4.50
CA PHE A 275 0.70 -6.60 -4.29
C PHE A 275 -0.28 -5.58 -4.87
N ASP A 276 -0.09 -4.31 -4.57
CA ASP A 276 -0.98 -3.22 -5.00
C ASP A 276 -1.10 -3.16 -6.53
N ILE A 277 0.02 -3.22 -7.26
CA ILE A 277 -0.01 -3.19 -8.72
C ILE A 277 -0.59 -4.48 -9.29
N LEU A 278 -0.14 -5.64 -8.82
CA LEU A 278 -0.48 -6.91 -9.45
C LEU A 278 -1.86 -7.44 -9.06
N ILE A 279 -2.23 -7.31 -7.81
CA ILE A 279 -3.53 -7.76 -7.28
C ILE A 279 -4.49 -6.60 -7.09
N GLY A 280 -4.00 -5.48 -6.51
CA GLY A 280 -4.81 -4.29 -6.24
C GLY A 280 -5.43 -3.68 -7.50
N LEU A 281 -4.77 -3.78 -8.66
CA LEU A 281 -5.35 -3.43 -9.97
C LEU A 281 -5.84 -4.67 -10.74
N GLY A 282 -5.05 -5.73 -10.80
CA GLY A 282 -5.34 -6.90 -11.63
C GLY A 282 -6.64 -7.60 -11.27
N LEU A 283 -6.94 -7.77 -9.98
CA LEU A 283 -8.15 -8.43 -9.52
C LEU A 283 -9.43 -7.60 -9.77
N PRO A 284 -9.52 -6.30 -9.38
CA PRO A 284 -10.65 -5.45 -9.72
C PRO A 284 -10.93 -5.39 -11.22
N TRP A 285 -9.90 -5.20 -12.04
CA TRP A 285 -10.05 -5.17 -13.49
C TRP A 285 -10.56 -6.49 -14.05
N LEU A 286 -10.01 -7.63 -13.59
CA LEU A 286 -10.48 -8.93 -14.01
C LEU A 286 -11.97 -9.15 -13.68
N LEU A 287 -12.38 -8.74 -12.47
CA LEU A 287 -13.77 -8.89 -12.03
C LEU A 287 -14.71 -8.05 -12.89
N VAL A 288 -14.40 -6.78 -13.17
CA VAL A 288 -15.24 -5.94 -14.04
C VAL A 288 -15.33 -6.50 -15.45
N LEU A 289 -14.22 -6.92 -16.04
CA LEU A 289 -14.21 -7.52 -17.38
C LEU A 289 -15.03 -8.79 -17.46
N LEU A 290 -15.02 -9.63 -16.41
CA LEU A 290 -15.78 -10.90 -16.40
C LEU A 290 -17.27 -10.72 -16.12
N PHE A 291 -17.65 -9.79 -15.22
CA PHE A 291 -19.04 -9.65 -14.79
C PHE A 291 -19.83 -8.65 -15.63
N PHE A 292 -19.19 -7.59 -16.13
CA PHE A 292 -19.89 -6.54 -16.88
C PHE A 292 -19.54 -6.52 -18.36
N GLY A 293 -18.43 -7.16 -18.77
CA GLY A 293 -17.97 -7.16 -20.16
C GLY A 293 -17.61 -5.76 -20.66
N GLU A 294 -17.53 -4.78 -19.78
CA GLU A 294 -17.18 -3.40 -20.09
C GLU A 294 -15.68 -3.24 -20.27
N LYS A 295 -15.29 -2.34 -21.16
CA LYS A 295 -13.87 -1.96 -21.30
C LYS A 295 -13.52 -1.02 -20.17
N VAL A 296 -12.45 -1.33 -19.43
CA VAL A 296 -11.90 -0.44 -18.41
C VAL A 296 -10.85 0.46 -19.08
N GLU A 297 -11.09 1.76 -19.06
CA GLU A 297 -10.12 2.73 -19.55
C GLU A 297 -9.01 2.92 -18.51
N VAL A 298 -7.77 2.79 -18.95
CA VAL A 298 -6.60 2.84 -18.05
C VAL A 298 -5.68 4.02 -18.33
N PHE A 299 -5.89 4.71 -19.46
CA PHE A 299 -5.01 5.80 -19.85
C PHE A 299 -5.44 7.13 -19.25
N SER A 300 -4.52 7.74 -18.51
CA SER A 300 -4.58 9.13 -18.08
C SER A 300 -3.17 9.71 -18.16
N GLN A 301 -3.04 10.93 -18.71
CA GLN A 301 -1.73 11.56 -18.86
C GLN A 301 -1.02 11.72 -17.51
N ASN A 302 -1.76 12.09 -16.46
CA ASN A 302 -1.23 12.26 -15.12
C ASN A 302 -0.73 10.94 -14.53
N LEU A 303 -1.48 9.86 -14.74
CA LEU A 303 -1.10 8.53 -14.28
C LEU A 303 0.10 7.99 -15.05
N TRP A 304 0.15 8.18 -16.38
CA TRP A 304 1.30 7.77 -17.18
C TRP A 304 2.60 8.39 -16.70
N VAL A 305 2.60 9.73 -16.50
CA VAL A 305 3.79 10.42 -15.98
C VAL A 305 4.16 9.91 -14.60
N SER A 306 3.17 9.67 -13.73
CA SER A 306 3.42 9.12 -12.39
C SER A 306 4.03 7.72 -12.42
N VAL A 307 3.63 6.85 -13.36
CA VAL A 307 4.24 5.53 -13.57
C VAL A 307 5.69 5.66 -14.05
N VAL A 308 6.00 6.61 -14.94
CA VAL A 308 7.38 6.88 -15.37
C VAL A 308 8.23 7.38 -14.19
N VAL A 309 7.69 8.28 -13.37
CA VAL A 309 8.36 8.75 -12.13
C VAL A 309 8.57 7.59 -11.16
N LEU A 310 7.57 6.72 -11.00
CA LEU A 310 7.65 5.53 -10.15
C LEU A 310 8.77 4.60 -10.62
N PHE A 311 8.80 4.23 -11.91
CA PHE A 311 9.86 3.41 -12.49
C PHE A 311 11.25 4.02 -12.24
N SER A 312 11.39 5.31 -12.55
CA SER A 312 12.64 6.04 -12.36
C SER A 312 13.06 6.06 -10.88
N SER A 313 12.10 6.23 -9.96
CA SER A 313 12.35 6.25 -8.52
C SER A 313 12.86 4.89 -8.02
N VAL A 314 12.27 3.78 -8.49
CA VAL A 314 12.72 2.43 -8.13
C VAL A 314 14.16 2.19 -8.62
N VAL A 315 14.45 2.57 -9.86
CA VAL A 315 15.81 2.46 -10.42
C VAL A 315 16.81 3.30 -9.61
N VAL A 316 16.45 4.55 -9.28
CA VAL A 316 17.31 5.45 -8.45
C VAL A 316 17.53 4.84 -7.07
N VAL A 317 16.49 4.36 -6.40
CA VAL A 317 16.61 3.72 -5.08
C VAL A 317 17.53 2.50 -5.16
N PHE A 318 17.32 1.62 -6.14
CA PHE A 318 18.16 0.44 -6.35
C PHE A 318 19.62 0.80 -6.58
N LEU A 319 19.90 1.75 -7.47
CA LEU A 319 21.26 2.21 -7.76
C LEU A 319 21.93 2.88 -6.53
N LEU A 320 21.17 3.67 -5.76
CA LEU A 320 21.66 4.25 -4.50
C LEU A 320 22.00 3.17 -3.47
N LEU A 321 21.17 2.14 -3.33
CA LEU A 321 21.44 1.03 -2.42
C LEU A 321 22.66 0.22 -2.88
N ALA A 322 22.78 -0.11 -4.15
CA ALA A 322 23.90 -0.82 -4.72
C ALA A 322 25.22 -0.02 -4.55
N TRP A 323 25.22 1.27 -4.90
CA TRP A 323 26.40 2.15 -4.74
C TRP A 323 26.82 2.30 -3.29
N ARG A 324 25.86 2.38 -2.35
CA ARG A 324 26.11 2.47 -0.91
C ARG A 324 26.39 1.11 -0.26
N ARG A 325 26.62 0.05 -1.03
CA ARG A 325 26.86 -1.32 -0.56
C ARG A 325 25.76 -1.81 0.39
N TRP A 326 24.52 -1.56 0.00
CA TRP A 326 23.31 -1.99 0.73
C TRP A 326 23.19 -1.38 2.14
N ILE A 327 23.73 -0.20 2.35
CA ILE A 327 23.63 0.52 3.62
C ILE A 327 22.73 1.74 3.45
N ILE A 328 21.58 1.74 4.15
CA ILE A 328 20.75 2.93 4.27
C ILE A 328 21.27 3.86 5.37
N ARG A 329 21.27 5.17 5.08
CA ARG A 329 21.74 6.22 5.99
C ARG A 329 20.81 7.42 5.94
N LYS A 330 20.90 8.32 6.93
CA LYS A 330 20.11 9.55 6.99
C LYS A 330 20.15 10.38 5.70
N GLN A 331 21.32 10.48 5.04
CA GLN A 331 21.44 11.19 3.77
C GLN A 331 20.57 10.55 2.66
N THR A 332 20.52 9.22 2.58
CA THR A 332 19.64 8.51 1.65
C THR A 332 18.19 8.87 1.94
N GLY A 333 17.77 8.88 3.21
CA GLY A 333 16.41 9.23 3.61
C GLY A 333 16.03 10.66 3.22
N ILE A 334 16.89 11.65 3.44
CA ILE A 334 16.67 13.04 3.06
C ILE A 334 16.49 13.18 1.55
N ILE A 335 17.34 12.51 0.76
CA ILE A 335 17.28 12.55 -0.71
C ILE A 335 15.94 11.96 -1.19
N LEU A 336 15.55 10.79 -0.71
CA LEU A 336 14.33 10.12 -1.13
C LEU A 336 13.08 10.94 -0.79
N ILE A 337 12.98 11.44 0.44
CA ILE A 337 11.84 12.29 0.84
C ILE A 337 11.86 13.61 0.04
N GLY A 338 13.03 14.17 -0.22
CA GLY A 338 13.17 15.37 -1.07
C GLY A 338 12.65 15.16 -2.50
N ILE A 339 12.92 13.99 -3.10
CA ILE A 339 12.37 13.61 -4.42
C ILE A 339 10.84 13.54 -4.37
N TYR A 340 10.28 12.94 -3.31
CA TYR A 340 8.82 12.86 -3.16
C TYR A 340 8.16 14.24 -3.00
N VAL A 341 8.76 15.11 -2.18
CA VAL A 341 8.26 16.48 -2.01
C VAL A 341 8.32 17.26 -3.33
N ALA A 342 9.42 17.12 -4.09
CA ALA A 342 9.54 17.73 -5.41
C ALA A 342 8.47 17.21 -6.40
N TYR A 343 8.19 15.90 -6.36
CA TYR A 343 7.10 15.29 -7.13
C TYR A 343 5.74 15.88 -6.76
N LEU A 344 5.42 16.02 -5.46
CA LEU A 344 4.15 16.61 -5.01
C LEU A 344 4.00 18.07 -5.45
N ILE A 345 5.08 18.86 -5.31
CA ILE A 345 5.07 20.27 -5.76
C ILE A 345 4.82 20.32 -7.26
N TRP A 346 5.52 19.50 -8.03
CA TRP A 346 5.32 19.44 -9.48
C TRP A 346 3.89 19.04 -9.83
N GLN A 347 3.31 18.05 -9.15
CA GLN A 347 1.93 17.59 -9.38
C GLN A 347 0.90 18.71 -9.13
N ILE A 348 1.13 19.53 -8.09
CA ILE A 348 0.25 20.68 -7.77
C ILE A 348 0.43 21.83 -8.76
N VAL A 349 1.67 22.11 -9.19
CA VAL A 349 1.96 23.21 -10.13
C VAL A 349 1.51 22.89 -11.56
N SER A 350 1.42 21.61 -11.91
CA SER A 350 0.96 21.15 -13.24
C SER A 350 -0.56 21.14 -13.39
N LEU A 351 -1.31 21.48 -12.33
CA LEU A 351 -2.77 21.71 -12.37
C LEU A 351 -3.09 23.00 -13.11
#